data_fb723856df743e759feebce4167d3c40
#
_entry.id   fb723856df743e759feebce4167d3c40
#
_cell.length_a   1.000
_cell.length_b   1.000
_cell.length_c   1.000
_cell.angle_alpha   90.00
_cell.angle_beta   90.00
_cell.angle_gamma   90.00
#
_symmetry.space_group_name_H-M   'P 1'
#
loop_
_entity.id
_entity.type
_entity.pdbx_description
1 polymer ?
#
loop_
_entity_poly.entity_id
_entity_poly.type
_entity_poly.pdbx_seq_one_letter_code
_entity_poly.pdbx_strand_id
1 'polypeptide(L)'
;MVKCPFKLNFDDLKDLGPTGFLETPMVDDINGYDILFAALPYEYDETAKPGSRKGSAYFRRDIFGFGFCDQGLDIDMAHSVKSGDCGDLIIDDSSKAAAEECIYTAEKAIASTGACSFMIGGDDKTSYGQIKACYEKYGKMAVIHFGGSVSSALVRVAEEDMCDNASSLEVGIRNGMSQYGGRLEKLGIDVLTASDMDYMKFSDVGSAIKKNVSGKPVFVIFDMNFYDPAFVTSAARPYAGGFASHEVVEIMETGLVGLDIKGISVCGMLDYNDPGETSLNNLAECAGKLYAVAAYNIASEREL
;
A
#
# COMPACT_ATOMS: atom_id res chain seq x y z
N MET A 1 14.80 11.32 -23.11
CA MET A 1 15.07 10.45 -21.96
C MET A 1 14.44 11.12 -20.73
N VAL A 2 13.36 10.57 -20.22
CA VAL A 2 12.78 11.00 -18.95
C VAL A 2 13.79 10.57 -17.87
N LYS A 3 14.30 11.52 -17.07
CA LYS A 3 15.17 11.16 -15.95
C LYS A 3 14.37 10.28 -15.00
N CYS A 4 14.91 9.13 -14.64
CA CYS A 4 14.32 8.26 -13.62
C CYS A 4 14.16 9.08 -12.33
N PRO A 5 12.93 9.20 -11.77
CA PRO A 5 12.68 10.00 -10.57
C PRO A 5 13.12 9.31 -9.28
N PHE A 6 13.74 8.13 -9.41
CA PHE A 6 14.22 7.32 -8.29
C PHE A 6 15.72 7.45 -8.09
N LYS A 7 16.15 7.39 -6.84
CA LYS A 7 17.56 7.34 -6.46
C LYS A 7 17.85 5.97 -5.83
N LEU A 8 18.76 5.24 -6.48
CA LEU A 8 19.36 4.06 -5.87
C LEU A 8 20.30 4.52 -4.75
N ASN A 9 19.92 4.27 -3.49
CA ASN A 9 20.77 4.62 -2.36
C ASN A 9 21.63 3.42 -1.95
N PHE A 10 22.71 3.19 -2.70
CA PHE A 10 23.65 2.11 -2.44
C PHE A 10 24.49 2.32 -1.16
N ASP A 11 24.54 3.55 -0.61
CA ASP A 11 25.38 3.83 0.57
C ASP A 11 24.80 3.22 1.83
N ASP A 12 23.48 3.14 1.96
CA ASP A 12 22.80 2.48 3.08
C ASP A 12 22.74 0.95 2.93
N LEU A 13 23.04 0.43 1.74
CA LEU A 13 22.97 -0.99 1.38
C LEU A 13 24.34 -1.67 1.32
N LYS A 14 25.44 -0.97 1.65
CA LYS A 14 26.82 -1.50 1.49
C LYS A 14 27.09 -2.77 2.27
N ASP A 15 26.37 -2.97 3.38
CA ASP A 15 26.54 -4.15 4.24
C ASP A 15 25.56 -5.29 3.90
N LEU A 16 24.59 -5.06 3.01
CA LEU A 16 23.43 -5.94 2.79
C LEU A 16 23.41 -6.61 1.41
N GLY A 17 24.28 -6.21 0.50
CA GLY A 17 24.22 -6.64 -0.91
C GLY A 17 23.15 -5.88 -1.72
N PRO A 18 23.02 -6.16 -3.02
CA PRO A 18 22.20 -5.38 -3.96
C PRO A 18 20.73 -5.82 -3.98
N THR A 19 20.12 -6.14 -2.84
CA THR A 19 18.72 -6.54 -2.77
C THR A 19 17.84 -5.39 -2.31
N GLY A 20 16.71 -5.22 -2.99
CA GLY A 20 15.66 -4.26 -2.66
C GLY A 20 14.63 -4.79 -1.67
N PHE A 21 13.46 -4.17 -1.62
CA PHE A 21 12.33 -4.63 -0.80
C PHE A 21 12.00 -6.09 -1.13
N LEU A 22 11.76 -6.88 -0.08
CA LEU A 22 11.39 -8.28 -0.19
C LEU A 22 12.35 -9.08 -1.09
N GLU A 23 13.65 -8.76 -0.99
CA GLU A 23 14.74 -9.40 -1.73
C GLU A 23 14.66 -9.26 -3.26
N THR A 24 13.83 -8.36 -3.79
CA THR A 24 13.77 -8.09 -5.23
C THR A 24 15.05 -7.39 -5.73
N PRO A 25 15.44 -7.58 -7.01
CA PRO A 25 16.63 -6.91 -7.55
C PRO A 25 16.41 -5.39 -7.66
N MET A 26 17.45 -4.62 -7.33
CA MET A 26 17.50 -3.18 -7.62
C MET A 26 17.57 -2.93 -9.11
N VAL A 27 16.81 -1.97 -9.63
CA VAL A 27 16.70 -1.72 -11.08
C VAL A 27 16.85 -0.25 -11.45
N ASP A 28 17.56 0.01 -12.56
CA ASP A 28 17.72 1.33 -13.16
C ASP A 28 16.73 1.58 -14.31
N ASP A 29 16.31 0.52 -14.99
CA ASP A 29 15.33 0.53 -16.07
C ASP A 29 14.03 -0.08 -15.56
N ILE A 30 12.94 0.67 -15.64
CA ILE A 30 11.63 0.27 -15.16
C ILE A 30 10.78 -0.49 -16.19
N ASN A 31 11.31 -0.74 -17.40
CA ASN A 31 10.55 -1.38 -18.46
C ASN A 31 10.52 -2.90 -18.36
N GLY A 32 9.37 -3.49 -18.68
CA GLY A 32 9.20 -4.93 -18.78
C GLY A 32 9.19 -5.66 -17.44
N TYR A 33 8.77 -4.98 -16.39
CA TYR A 33 8.45 -5.55 -15.08
C TYR A 33 6.93 -5.67 -14.91
N ASP A 34 6.54 -6.60 -14.05
CA ASP A 34 5.16 -6.84 -13.67
C ASP A 34 4.80 -6.09 -12.40
N ILE A 35 5.76 -6.02 -11.46
CA ILE A 35 5.63 -5.31 -10.20
C ILE A 35 6.90 -4.47 -9.97
N LEU A 36 6.73 -3.20 -9.66
CA LEU A 36 7.82 -2.29 -9.35
C LEU A 36 7.65 -1.72 -7.93
N PHE A 37 8.62 -2.04 -7.08
CA PHE A 37 8.73 -1.49 -5.74
C PHE A 37 9.40 -0.11 -5.76
N ALA A 38 9.00 0.75 -4.85
CA ALA A 38 9.69 2.02 -4.57
C ALA A 38 9.49 2.44 -3.11
N ALA A 39 10.50 3.07 -2.53
CA ALA A 39 10.36 3.72 -1.23
C ALA A 39 9.81 5.14 -1.39
N LEU A 40 8.89 5.53 -0.48
CA LEU A 40 8.27 6.85 -0.43
C LEU A 40 8.64 7.56 0.89
N PRO A 41 9.81 8.25 0.97
CA PRO A 41 10.31 8.86 2.19
C PRO A 41 9.73 10.25 2.45
N TYR A 42 8.39 10.37 2.52
CA TYR A 42 7.71 11.64 2.75
C TYR A 42 6.50 11.52 3.69
N GLU A 43 6.23 12.56 4.46
CA GLU A 43 5.04 12.68 5.29
C GLU A 43 4.47 14.08 5.24
N TYR A 44 3.14 14.19 5.08
CA TYR A 44 2.41 15.45 5.06
C TYR A 44 1.90 15.86 6.43
N ASP A 45 1.71 14.90 7.33
CA ASP A 45 0.91 15.10 8.52
C ASP A 45 1.75 15.57 9.71
N GLU A 46 1.55 16.82 10.08
CA GLU A 46 2.16 17.44 11.27
C GLU A 46 1.43 17.08 12.58
N THR A 47 0.21 16.51 12.48
CA THR A 47 -0.62 16.18 13.66
C THR A 47 -0.45 14.75 14.16
N ALA A 48 0.08 13.85 13.33
CA ALA A 48 0.41 12.48 13.71
C ALA A 48 1.76 12.43 14.46
N LYS A 49 2.11 11.26 14.98
CA LYS A 49 3.49 11.03 15.43
C LYS A 49 4.40 11.15 14.22
N PRO A 50 5.43 12.03 14.25
CA PRO A 50 6.33 12.19 13.11
C PRO A 50 7.24 10.97 12.94
N GLY A 51 7.66 10.67 11.70
CA GLY A 51 8.65 9.63 11.43
C GLY A 51 8.25 8.65 10.32
N SER A 52 7.03 8.71 9.81
CA SER A 52 6.60 7.79 8.74
C SER A 52 7.41 7.94 7.45
N ARG A 53 8.03 9.10 7.22
CA ARG A 53 9.02 9.31 6.14
C ARG A 53 10.24 8.39 6.22
N LYS A 54 10.53 7.81 7.38
CA LYS A 54 11.65 6.88 7.60
C LYS A 54 11.23 5.42 7.62
N GLY A 55 9.93 5.15 7.58
CA GLY A 55 9.39 3.79 7.65
C GLY A 55 9.92 2.88 6.54
N SER A 56 10.08 3.40 5.33
CA SER A 56 10.66 2.65 4.21
C SER A 56 12.14 2.30 4.42
N ALA A 57 12.94 3.23 4.93
CA ALA A 57 14.33 2.97 5.25
C ALA A 57 14.48 1.94 6.39
N TYR A 58 13.60 2.03 7.42
CA TYR A 58 13.54 1.02 8.48
C TYR A 58 13.21 -0.36 7.91
N PHE A 59 12.23 -0.45 7.03
CA PHE A 59 11.86 -1.69 6.37
C PHE A 59 13.00 -2.28 5.53
N ARG A 60 13.71 -1.48 4.71
CA ARG A 60 14.83 -1.95 3.91
C ARG A 60 15.98 -2.52 4.72
N ARG A 61 16.28 -1.88 5.87
CA ARG A 61 17.47 -2.20 6.67
C ARG A 61 17.37 -3.57 7.32
N ASP A 62 16.20 -3.93 7.79
CA ASP A 62 16.04 -5.01 8.76
C ASP A 62 15.24 -6.22 8.25
N ILE A 63 14.83 -6.22 6.97
CA ILE A 63 14.11 -7.36 6.38
C ILE A 63 15.06 -8.29 5.63
N PHE A 64 15.33 -9.42 6.25
CA PHE A 64 16.00 -10.56 5.64
C PHE A 64 15.22 -11.84 5.84
N GLY A 65 15.25 -12.72 4.82
CA GLY A 65 14.72 -14.06 4.94
C GLY A 65 13.20 -14.19 4.79
N PHE A 66 12.53 -13.17 4.28
CA PHE A 66 11.18 -13.35 3.74
C PHE A 66 11.32 -14.07 2.42
N GLY A 67 11.03 -15.37 2.40
CA GLY A 67 11.13 -16.18 1.20
C GLY A 67 10.22 -15.66 0.07
N PHE A 68 10.59 -16.00 -1.17
CA PHE A 68 9.80 -15.66 -2.36
C PHE A 68 8.55 -16.50 -2.56
N CYS A 69 8.21 -17.38 -1.60
CA CYS A 69 7.11 -18.33 -1.72
C CYS A 69 6.03 -18.03 -0.67
N ASP A 70 4.79 -17.91 -1.12
CA ASP A 70 3.62 -17.88 -0.26
C ASP A 70 2.93 -19.25 -0.28
N GLN A 71 2.89 -19.92 0.89
CA GLN A 71 2.33 -21.26 1.01
C GLN A 71 0.78 -21.26 0.94
N GLY A 72 0.14 -20.19 1.37
CA GLY A 72 -1.33 -20.06 1.34
C GLY A 72 -1.85 -20.01 -0.08
N LEU A 73 -1.14 -19.27 -0.95
CA LEU A 73 -1.47 -19.12 -2.37
C LEU A 73 -0.74 -20.10 -3.28
N ASP A 74 0.16 -20.93 -2.73
CA ASP A 74 1.01 -21.87 -3.50
C ASP A 74 1.72 -21.18 -4.67
N ILE A 75 2.33 -20.02 -4.42
CA ILE A 75 3.04 -19.24 -5.43
C ILE A 75 4.50 -19.02 -5.07
N ASP A 76 5.38 -19.21 -6.05
CA ASP A 76 6.77 -18.74 -6.05
C ASP A 76 6.84 -17.41 -6.83
N MET A 77 6.89 -16.31 -6.10
CA MET A 77 6.85 -14.98 -6.68
C MET A 77 8.06 -14.68 -7.55
N ALA A 78 9.25 -15.20 -7.21
CA ALA A 78 10.47 -14.98 -7.96
C ALA A 78 10.42 -15.58 -9.37
N HIS A 79 9.66 -16.66 -9.56
CA HIS A 79 9.53 -17.36 -10.84
C HIS A 79 8.22 -17.04 -11.57
N SER A 80 7.19 -16.57 -10.85
CA SER A 80 5.86 -16.30 -11.43
C SER A 80 5.73 -14.92 -12.04
N VAL A 81 6.44 -13.92 -11.49
CA VAL A 81 6.40 -12.53 -11.97
C VAL A 81 7.80 -11.91 -12.01
N LYS A 82 7.98 -10.94 -12.88
CA LYS A 82 9.21 -10.16 -12.92
C LYS A 82 9.06 -8.91 -12.08
N SER A 83 9.71 -8.88 -10.92
CA SER A 83 9.68 -7.75 -9.99
C SER A 83 11.03 -7.06 -9.88
N GLY A 84 11.02 -5.78 -9.53
CA GLY A 84 12.21 -4.97 -9.30
C GLY A 84 11.97 -3.83 -8.34
N ASP A 85 13.04 -3.34 -7.72
CA ASP A 85 13.01 -2.21 -6.81
C ASP A 85 13.70 -1.00 -7.43
N CYS A 86 12.95 0.09 -7.59
CA CYS A 86 13.44 1.35 -8.17
C CYS A 86 14.27 2.19 -7.20
N GLY A 87 14.35 1.80 -5.91
CA GLY A 87 15.01 2.59 -4.89
C GLY A 87 14.08 3.61 -4.22
N ASP A 88 14.70 4.65 -3.65
CA ASP A 88 13.98 5.68 -2.92
C ASP A 88 13.59 6.82 -3.86
N LEU A 89 12.34 7.27 -3.72
CA LEU A 89 11.85 8.43 -4.47
C LEU A 89 12.61 9.69 -4.06
N ILE A 90 13.08 10.45 -5.05
CA ILE A 90 13.67 11.77 -4.82
C ILE A 90 12.55 12.78 -4.66
N ILE A 91 12.39 13.33 -3.45
CA ILE A 91 11.33 14.28 -3.14
C ILE A 91 11.90 15.67 -2.94
N ASP A 92 11.30 16.66 -3.63
CA ASP A 92 11.46 18.07 -3.33
C ASP A 92 10.51 18.45 -2.19
N ASP A 93 11.03 18.58 -0.98
CA ASP A 93 10.28 18.93 0.23
C ASP A 93 10.20 20.44 0.48
N SER A 94 10.54 21.27 -0.50
CA SER A 94 10.41 22.74 -0.43
C SER A 94 8.96 23.21 -0.21
N SER A 95 8.00 22.41 -0.65
CA SER A 95 6.57 22.62 -0.39
C SER A 95 5.78 21.31 -0.53
N LYS A 96 4.59 21.27 0.10
CA LYS A 96 3.67 20.13 -0.04
C LYS A 96 3.30 19.86 -1.50
N ALA A 97 3.12 20.90 -2.31
CA ALA A 97 2.81 20.78 -3.72
C ALA A 97 3.98 20.23 -4.54
N ALA A 98 5.22 20.62 -4.22
CA ALA A 98 6.41 20.08 -4.88
C ALA A 98 6.60 18.59 -4.56
N ALA A 99 6.41 18.18 -3.31
CA ALA A 99 6.46 16.79 -2.91
C ALA A 99 5.36 15.95 -3.61
N GLU A 100 4.14 16.47 -3.67
CA GLU A 100 3.02 15.82 -4.36
C GLU A 100 3.32 15.62 -5.86
N GLU A 101 3.91 16.62 -6.52
CA GLU A 101 4.31 16.52 -7.92
C GLU A 101 5.43 15.48 -8.14
N CYS A 102 6.37 15.35 -7.19
CA CYS A 102 7.39 14.30 -7.25
C CYS A 102 6.75 12.91 -7.18
N ILE A 103 5.83 12.70 -6.23
CA ILE A 103 5.12 11.43 -6.05
C ILE A 103 4.28 11.09 -7.29
N TYR A 104 3.51 12.06 -7.79
CA TYR A 104 2.71 11.91 -8.99
C TYR A 104 3.58 11.55 -10.21
N THR A 105 4.71 12.24 -10.41
CA THR A 105 5.60 12.02 -11.55
C THR A 105 6.25 10.63 -11.49
N ALA A 106 6.63 10.17 -10.31
CA ALA A 106 7.21 8.85 -10.11
C ALA A 106 6.19 7.74 -10.41
N GLU A 107 5.00 7.85 -9.82
CA GLU A 107 3.93 6.89 -10.08
C GLU A 107 3.52 6.87 -11.55
N LYS A 108 3.44 8.04 -12.19
CA LYS A 108 3.14 8.16 -13.62
C LYS A 108 4.18 7.42 -14.49
N ALA A 109 5.45 7.48 -14.10
CA ALA A 109 6.51 6.74 -14.78
C ALA A 109 6.27 5.23 -14.67
N ILE A 110 5.99 4.70 -13.46
CA ILE A 110 5.69 3.28 -13.24
C ILE A 110 4.42 2.88 -13.99
N ALA A 111 3.31 3.58 -13.79
CA ALA A 111 2.04 3.27 -14.42
C ALA A 111 2.14 3.27 -15.96
N SER A 112 3.00 4.11 -16.55
CA SER A 112 3.20 4.16 -18.01
C SER A 112 3.72 2.84 -18.57
N THR A 113 4.49 2.05 -17.80
CA THR A 113 5.01 0.74 -18.19
C THR A 113 3.96 -0.36 -18.18
N GLY A 114 2.88 -0.17 -17.43
CA GLY A 114 1.84 -1.17 -17.18
C GLY A 114 2.14 -2.06 -15.96
N ALA A 115 3.27 -1.88 -15.28
CA ALA A 115 3.57 -2.58 -14.03
C ALA A 115 2.63 -2.15 -12.91
N CYS A 116 2.32 -3.08 -12.01
CA CYS A 116 1.70 -2.76 -10.72
C CYS A 116 2.73 -2.01 -9.87
N SER A 117 2.41 -0.80 -9.43
CA SER A 117 3.27 -0.06 -8.50
C SER A 117 3.10 -0.59 -7.08
N PHE A 118 4.20 -0.68 -6.34
CA PHE A 118 4.19 -1.06 -4.93
C PHE A 118 5.06 -0.08 -4.14
N MET A 119 4.44 0.96 -3.59
CA MET A 119 5.17 1.96 -2.82
C MET A 119 5.06 1.72 -1.33
N ILE A 120 6.20 1.82 -0.63
CA ILE A 120 6.28 1.60 0.81
C ILE A 120 6.85 2.85 1.48
N GLY A 121 6.12 3.34 2.49
CA GLY A 121 6.51 4.50 3.29
C GLY A 121 5.57 5.68 3.18
N GLY A 122 5.87 6.71 3.97
CA GLY A 122 5.05 7.89 4.05
C GLY A 122 3.80 7.74 4.91
N ASP A 123 2.94 8.75 4.83
CA ASP A 123 1.61 8.75 5.43
C ASP A 123 0.52 8.53 4.36
N ASP A 124 -0.72 8.30 4.81
CA ASP A 124 -1.90 8.09 3.96
C ASP A 124 -2.03 9.13 2.83
N LYS A 125 -1.73 10.41 3.10
CA LYS A 125 -1.89 11.50 2.12
C LYS A 125 -0.98 11.34 0.90
N THR A 126 0.13 10.61 1.03
CA THR A 126 1.04 10.35 -0.10
C THR A 126 0.38 9.53 -1.20
N SER A 127 -0.64 8.74 -0.87
CA SER A 127 -1.40 7.94 -1.83
C SER A 127 -2.20 8.78 -2.84
N TYR A 128 -2.50 10.04 -2.52
CA TYR A 128 -3.22 10.92 -3.45
C TYR A 128 -2.48 11.10 -4.79
N GLY A 129 -1.19 11.43 -4.77
CA GLY A 129 -0.39 11.60 -5.99
C GLY A 129 -0.27 10.32 -6.80
N GLN A 130 -0.19 9.17 -6.11
CA GLN A 130 -0.16 7.86 -6.73
C GLN A 130 -1.49 7.55 -7.45
N ILE A 131 -2.62 7.70 -6.77
CA ILE A 131 -3.95 7.43 -7.36
C ILE A 131 -4.21 8.36 -8.54
N LYS A 132 -3.84 9.65 -8.43
CA LYS A 132 -3.97 10.62 -9.53
C LYS A 132 -3.22 10.17 -10.79
N ALA A 133 -2.01 9.68 -10.64
CA ALA A 133 -1.22 9.18 -11.76
C ALA A 133 -1.82 7.90 -12.38
N CYS A 134 -2.25 6.97 -11.54
CA CYS A 134 -2.95 5.77 -11.97
C CYS A 134 -4.27 6.09 -12.68
N TYR A 135 -5.04 7.07 -12.17
CA TYR A 135 -6.26 7.54 -12.83
C TYR A 135 -6.02 8.03 -14.26
N GLU A 136 -4.93 8.76 -14.51
CA GLU A 136 -4.61 9.21 -15.87
C GLU A 136 -4.32 8.05 -16.84
N LYS A 137 -3.80 6.94 -16.34
CA LYS A 137 -3.47 5.77 -17.13
C LYS A 137 -4.65 4.81 -17.30
N TYR A 138 -5.35 4.51 -16.21
CA TYR A 138 -6.34 3.43 -16.15
C TYR A 138 -7.79 3.92 -16.08
N GLY A 139 -8.03 5.24 -15.95
CA GLY A 139 -9.34 5.81 -15.68
C GLY A 139 -9.76 5.64 -14.22
N LYS A 140 -11.07 5.72 -13.96
CA LYS A 140 -11.61 5.57 -12.61
C LYS A 140 -11.46 4.14 -12.10
N MET A 141 -10.68 3.97 -11.05
CA MET A 141 -10.47 2.71 -10.35
C MET A 141 -11.28 2.68 -9.06
N ALA A 142 -11.53 1.49 -8.55
CA ALA A 142 -11.91 1.32 -7.15
C ALA A 142 -10.69 1.57 -6.26
N VAL A 143 -10.87 2.29 -5.16
CA VAL A 143 -9.84 2.46 -4.14
C VAL A 143 -10.27 1.72 -2.89
N ILE A 144 -9.46 0.77 -2.43
CA ILE A 144 -9.67 0.04 -1.18
C ILE A 144 -8.66 0.56 -0.17
N HIS A 145 -9.16 1.13 0.92
CA HIS A 145 -8.32 1.55 2.03
C HIS A 145 -8.51 0.63 3.24
N PHE A 146 -7.44 -0.01 3.68
CA PHE A 146 -7.36 -0.73 4.93
C PHE A 146 -6.74 0.18 5.99
N GLY A 147 -7.52 0.57 6.99
CA GLY A 147 -7.04 1.50 8.01
C GLY A 147 -7.93 1.59 9.25
N GLY A 148 -7.36 2.13 10.32
CA GLY A 148 -8.09 2.41 11.57
C GLY A 148 -8.83 3.75 11.56
N SER A 149 -8.49 4.64 10.64
CA SER A 149 -9.16 5.94 10.44
C SER A 149 -9.43 6.18 8.96
N VAL A 150 -10.43 6.99 8.66
CA VAL A 150 -10.78 7.35 7.27
C VAL A 150 -9.59 7.93 6.53
N SER A 151 -9.34 7.43 5.31
CA SER A 151 -8.27 7.91 4.44
C SER A 151 -8.56 9.32 3.91
N SER A 152 -7.63 10.21 4.17
CA SER A 152 -7.71 11.56 3.62
C SER A 152 -7.40 11.59 2.12
N ALA A 153 -6.57 10.67 1.63
CA ALA A 153 -6.27 10.52 0.22
C ALA A 153 -7.49 10.03 -0.55
N LEU A 154 -8.18 8.98 -0.05
CA LEU A 154 -9.40 8.47 -0.69
C LEU A 154 -10.50 9.55 -0.75
N VAL A 155 -10.75 10.25 0.36
CA VAL A 155 -11.73 11.35 0.38
C VAL A 155 -11.40 12.40 -0.68
N ARG A 156 -10.12 12.81 -0.79
CA ARG A 156 -9.70 13.83 -1.74
C ARG A 156 -9.85 13.40 -3.20
N VAL A 157 -9.41 12.19 -3.56
CA VAL A 157 -9.54 11.70 -4.94
C VAL A 157 -10.99 11.48 -5.34
N ALA A 158 -11.85 11.10 -4.37
CA ALA A 158 -13.29 10.96 -4.59
C ALA A 158 -13.98 12.30 -4.85
N GLU A 159 -13.61 13.35 -4.11
CA GLU A 159 -14.13 14.70 -4.33
C GLU A 159 -13.68 15.32 -5.65
N GLU A 160 -12.49 14.97 -6.11
CA GLU A 160 -11.93 15.41 -7.39
C GLU A 160 -12.37 14.48 -8.55
N ASP A 161 -13.28 13.53 -8.30
CA ASP A 161 -13.87 12.60 -9.29
C ASP A 161 -12.82 11.72 -9.99
N MET A 162 -11.72 11.36 -9.29
CA MET A 162 -10.62 10.55 -9.82
C MET A 162 -10.73 9.06 -9.51
N CYS A 163 -11.71 8.62 -8.73
CA CYS A 163 -11.98 7.20 -8.48
C CYS A 163 -13.45 6.85 -8.75
N ASP A 164 -13.75 5.56 -8.79
CA ASP A 164 -15.11 5.07 -8.82
C ASP A 164 -15.62 4.98 -7.37
N ASN A 165 -16.33 6.01 -6.93
CA ASN A 165 -16.76 6.15 -5.54
C ASN A 165 -17.63 4.98 -5.07
N ALA A 166 -18.56 4.52 -5.93
CA ALA A 166 -19.47 3.43 -5.58
C ALA A 166 -18.80 2.05 -5.49
N SER A 167 -17.60 1.91 -6.08
CA SER A 167 -16.78 0.71 -5.99
C SER A 167 -15.62 0.87 -5.01
N SER A 168 -15.46 2.05 -4.39
CA SER A 168 -14.41 2.32 -3.41
C SER A 168 -14.89 2.01 -1.99
N LEU A 169 -13.97 1.62 -1.11
CA LEU A 169 -14.29 1.07 0.20
C LEU A 169 -13.26 1.46 1.26
N GLU A 170 -13.76 1.91 2.41
CA GLU A 170 -13.00 2.04 3.65
C GLU A 170 -13.19 0.78 4.51
N VAL A 171 -12.10 0.11 4.91
CA VAL A 171 -12.13 -1.17 5.65
C VAL A 171 -11.45 -1.03 7.00
N GLY A 172 -12.11 -1.46 8.08
CA GLY A 172 -11.57 -1.52 9.43
C GLY A 172 -11.64 -0.21 10.21
N ILE A 173 -12.44 0.73 9.76
CA ILE A 173 -12.53 2.07 10.35
C ILE A 173 -13.06 2.02 11.77
N ARG A 174 -12.33 2.63 12.71
CA ARG A 174 -12.67 2.79 14.14
C ARG A 174 -12.66 4.24 14.59
N ASN A 175 -12.06 5.13 13.78
CA ASN A 175 -11.95 6.55 14.08
C ASN A 175 -12.22 7.40 12.82
N GLY A 176 -12.59 8.65 13.01
CA GLY A 176 -12.84 9.60 11.93
C GLY A 176 -14.28 9.62 11.42
N MET A 177 -15.14 8.66 11.77
CA MET A 177 -16.53 8.62 11.30
C MET A 177 -17.35 9.84 11.73
N SER A 178 -17.11 10.39 12.92
CA SER A 178 -17.77 11.62 13.38
C SER A 178 -17.41 12.84 12.51
N GLN A 179 -16.23 12.85 11.93
CA GLN A 179 -15.73 13.94 11.07
C GLN A 179 -16.05 13.72 9.59
N TYR A 180 -15.92 12.49 9.11
CA TYR A 180 -15.95 12.16 7.68
C TYR A 180 -17.17 11.34 7.25
N GLY A 181 -17.91 10.68 8.16
CA GLY A 181 -18.97 9.75 7.80
C GLY A 181 -20.06 10.35 6.91
N GLY A 182 -20.56 11.52 7.25
CA GLY A 182 -21.54 12.22 6.39
C GLY A 182 -20.96 12.70 5.04
N ARG A 183 -19.62 12.81 4.92
CA ARG A 183 -18.94 13.15 3.67
C ARG A 183 -18.77 11.91 2.80
N LEU A 184 -18.38 10.78 3.38
CA LEU A 184 -18.29 9.49 2.69
C LEU A 184 -19.66 9.06 2.13
N GLU A 185 -20.72 9.19 2.93
CA GLU A 185 -22.08 8.90 2.50
C GLU A 185 -22.50 9.74 1.28
N LYS A 186 -22.20 11.05 1.29
CA LYS A 186 -22.49 11.94 0.15
C LYS A 186 -21.68 11.60 -1.10
N LEU A 187 -20.46 11.10 -0.92
CA LEU A 187 -19.59 10.65 -2.00
C LEU A 187 -20.00 9.27 -2.53
N GLY A 188 -20.82 8.51 -1.79
CA GLY A 188 -21.22 7.16 -2.15
C GLY A 188 -20.14 6.12 -1.91
N ILE A 189 -19.21 6.39 -0.96
CA ILE A 189 -18.16 5.45 -0.57
C ILE A 189 -18.67 4.60 0.58
N ASP A 190 -18.60 3.28 0.41
CA ASP A 190 -18.97 2.34 1.45
C ASP A 190 -17.91 2.27 2.56
N VAL A 191 -18.36 1.98 3.78
CA VAL A 191 -17.50 1.83 4.95
C VAL A 191 -17.82 0.52 5.65
N LEU A 192 -16.81 -0.31 5.81
CA LEU A 192 -16.86 -1.51 6.64
C LEU A 192 -16.07 -1.21 7.92
N THR A 193 -16.78 -0.90 8.99
CA THR A 193 -16.14 -0.57 10.26
C THR A 193 -15.57 -1.81 10.95
N ALA A 194 -14.57 -1.63 11.85
CA ALA A 194 -14.06 -2.74 12.66
C ALA A 194 -15.19 -3.41 13.45
N SER A 195 -16.14 -2.64 13.99
CA SER A 195 -17.29 -3.18 14.70
C SER A 195 -18.23 -4.01 13.83
N ASP A 196 -18.38 -3.69 12.55
CA ASP A 196 -19.14 -4.54 11.61
C ASP A 196 -18.40 -5.86 11.38
N MET A 197 -17.07 -5.79 11.25
CA MET A 197 -16.23 -6.95 11.01
C MET A 197 -16.15 -7.91 12.20
N ASP A 198 -16.31 -7.44 13.44
CA ASP A 198 -16.36 -8.28 14.65
C ASP A 198 -17.46 -9.36 14.60
N TYR A 199 -18.49 -9.16 13.80
CA TYR A 199 -19.61 -10.09 13.61
C TYR A 199 -19.54 -10.91 12.32
N MET A 200 -18.47 -10.73 11.53
CA MET A 200 -18.28 -11.39 10.24
C MET A 200 -17.15 -12.43 10.32
N LYS A 201 -17.23 -13.47 9.48
CA LYS A 201 -16.04 -14.26 9.17
C LYS A 201 -15.16 -13.46 8.20
N PHE A 202 -13.85 -13.62 8.28
CA PHE A 202 -12.95 -12.88 7.38
C PHE A 202 -13.16 -13.23 5.90
N SER A 203 -13.59 -14.47 5.61
CA SER A 203 -14.05 -14.85 4.26
C SER A 203 -15.27 -14.05 3.76
N ASP A 204 -16.16 -13.68 4.67
CA ASP A 204 -17.33 -12.85 4.34
C ASP A 204 -16.92 -11.39 4.15
N VAL A 205 -15.93 -10.90 4.94
CA VAL A 205 -15.28 -9.60 4.72
C VAL A 205 -14.66 -9.56 3.32
N GLY A 206 -13.86 -10.57 2.95
CA GLY A 206 -13.28 -10.68 1.62
C GLY A 206 -14.33 -10.69 0.49
N SER A 207 -15.41 -11.42 0.70
CA SER A 207 -16.54 -11.46 -0.25
C SER A 207 -17.23 -10.09 -0.40
N ALA A 208 -17.38 -9.34 0.71
CA ALA A 208 -17.94 -8.00 0.70
C ALA A 208 -17.03 -7.03 -0.10
N ILE A 209 -15.71 -7.08 0.12
CA ILE A 209 -14.72 -6.29 -0.65
C ILE A 209 -14.85 -6.58 -2.14
N LYS A 210 -14.79 -7.83 -2.55
CA LYS A 210 -14.89 -8.23 -3.97
C LYS A 210 -16.19 -7.81 -4.62
N LYS A 211 -17.30 -7.93 -3.90
CA LYS A 211 -18.62 -7.50 -4.37
C LYS A 211 -18.68 -5.98 -4.57
N ASN A 212 -18.08 -5.20 -3.66
CA ASN A 212 -18.04 -3.74 -3.75
C ASN A 212 -17.24 -3.29 -4.98
N VAL A 213 -16.04 -3.83 -5.17
CA VAL A 213 -15.14 -3.50 -6.30
C VAL A 213 -15.78 -3.79 -7.67
N SER A 214 -16.62 -4.80 -7.76
CA SER A 214 -17.43 -5.10 -8.96
C SER A 214 -16.64 -5.20 -10.29
N GLY A 215 -15.44 -5.78 -10.25
CA GLY A 215 -14.59 -6.01 -11.44
C GLY A 215 -13.90 -4.78 -12.00
N LYS A 216 -13.81 -3.71 -11.24
CA LYS A 216 -13.02 -2.51 -11.57
C LYS A 216 -11.52 -2.76 -11.35
N PRO A 217 -10.63 -2.07 -12.08
CA PRO A 217 -9.24 -1.95 -11.65
C PRO A 217 -9.15 -1.35 -10.26
N VAL A 218 -8.15 -1.78 -9.49
CA VAL A 218 -8.06 -1.46 -8.04
C VAL A 218 -6.75 -0.75 -7.71
N PHE A 219 -6.84 0.25 -6.84
CA PHE A 219 -5.72 0.79 -6.08
C PHE A 219 -5.91 0.44 -4.59
N VAL A 220 -4.88 -0.14 -3.97
CA VAL A 220 -4.91 -0.55 -2.56
C VAL A 220 -4.09 0.43 -1.72
N ILE A 221 -4.69 0.99 -0.66
CA ILE A 221 -3.98 1.70 0.40
C ILE A 221 -4.02 0.82 1.64
N PHE A 222 -2.86 0.48 2.19
CA PHE A 222 -2.75 -0.22 3.45
C PHE A 222 -2.02 0.65 4.47
N ASP A 223 -2.76 1.18 5.44
CA ASP A 223 -2.19 1.93 6.57
C ASP A 223 -1.92 0.99 7.74
N MET A 224 -0.69 1.02 8.29
CA MET A 224 -0.28 0.18 9.42
C MET A 224 -1.15 0.37 10.66
N ASN A 225 -1.94 1.42 10.74
CA ASN A 225 -2.95 1.60 11.77
C ASN A 225 -4.19 0.69 11.61
N PHE A 226 -4.27 -0.14 10.56
CA PHE A 226 -5.26 -1.20 10.44
C PHE A 226 -5.08 -2.25 11.53
N TYR A 227 -3.84 -2.59 11.86
CA TYR A 227 -3.50 -3.44 12.97
C TYR A 227 -3.92 -2.85 14.33
N ASP A 228 -4.17 -3.71 15.30
CA ASP A 228 -4.26 -3.27 16.69
C ASP A 228 -2.87 -2.85 17.21
N PRO A 229 -2.79 -1.82 18.05
CA PRO A 229 -1.52 -1.40 18.69
C PRO A 229 -0.81 -2.47 19.51
N ALA A 230 -1.48 -3.55 19.88
CA ALA A 230 -0.86 -4.71 20.51
C ALA A 230 0.07 -5.47 19.54
N PHE A 231 -0.16 -5.38 18.24
CA PHE A 231 0.65 -6.01 17.19
C PHE A 231 1.56 -5.02 16.47
N VAL A 232 1.11 -3.76 16.29
CA VAL A 232 1.89 -2.70 15.64
C VAL A 232 1.96 -1.47 16.52
N THR A 233 3.00 -1.40 17.34
CA THR A 233 3.25 -0.27 18.26
C THR A 233 3.80 0.97 17.56
N SER A 234 4.42 0.78 16.39
CA SER A 234 5.07 1.81 15.58
C SER A 234 4.17 2.40 14.49
N ALA A 235 2.85 2.23 14.58
CA ALA A 235 1.94 2.96 13.70
C ALA A 235 1.96 4.47 14.01
N ALA A 236 1.96 5.30 12.98
CA ALA A 236 1.93 6.77 13.12
C ALA A 236 0.66 7.25 13.84
N ARG A 237 -0.45 6.53 13.68
CA ARG A 237 -1.75 6.81 14.32
C ARG A 237 -2.37 5.53 14.89
N PRO A 238 -1.87 5.01 16.02
CA PRO A 238 -2.39 3.77 16.57
C PRO A 238 -3.80 3.98 17.16
N TYR A 239 -4.73 3.11 16.78
CA TYR A 239 -6.09 3.06 17.31
C TYR A 239 -6.39 1.65 17.84
N ALA A 240 -6.79 1.53 19.10
CA ALA A 240 -7.18 0.25 19.69
C ALA A 240 -8.44 -0.34 19.03
N GLY A 241 -8.61 -1.66 19.14
CA GLY A 241 -9.71 -2.39 18.50
C GLY A 241 -9.43 -2.68 17.02
N GLY A 242 -8.15 -2.86 16.66
CA GLY A 242 -7.72 -3.28 15.33
C GLY A 242 -7.58 -4.79 15.20
N PHE A 243 -6.89 -5.21 14.14
CA PHE A 243 -6.79 -6.60 13.75
C PHE A 243 -5.43 -7.20 14.15
N ALA A 244 -5.45 -8.51 14.45
CA ALA A 244 -4.25 -9.30 14.67
C ALA A 244 -3.61 -9.68 13.33
N SER A 245 -2.32 -10.06 13.37
CA SER A 245 -1.53 -10.38 12.16
C SER A 245 -2.20 -11.43 11.27
N HIS A 246 -2.67 -12.54 11.85
CA HIS A 246 -3.31 -13.61 11.08
C HIS A 246 -4.66 -13.19 10.48
N GLU A 247 -5.39 -12.30 11.13
CA GLU A 247 -6.66 -11.75 10.64
C GLU A 247 -6.42 -10.85 9.42
N VAL A 248 -5.38 -10.01 9.50
CA VAL A 248 -4.96 -9.15 8.39
C VAL A 248 -4.58 -9.99 7.15
N VAL A 249 -3.79 -11.04 7.35
CA VAL A 249 -3.39 -11.96 6.26
C VAL A 249 -4.62 -12.60 5.62
N GLU A 250 -5.56 -13.13 6.41
CA GLU A 250 -6.78 -13.77 5.90
C GLU A 250 -7.69 -12.78 5.16
N ILE A 251 -7.85 -11.55 5.67
CA ILE A 251 -8.63 -10.50 5.02
C ILE A 251 -8.01 -10.12 3.66
N MET A 252 -6.69 -9.93 3.59
CA MET A 252 -6.00 -9.59 2.34
C MET A 252 -6.13 -10.71 1.32
N GLU A 253 -5.89 -11.96 1.73
CA GLU A 253 -5.98 -13.11 0.83
C GLU A 253 -7.41 -13.30 0.30
N THR A 254 -8.40 -13.33 1.19
CA THR A 254 -9.80 -13.53 0.79
C THR A 254 -10.38 -12.34 0.02
N GLY A 255 -9.95 -11.12 0.33
CA GLY A 255 -10.48 -9.88 -0.24
C GLY A 255 -9.82 -9.42 -1.55
N LEU A 256 -8.54 -9.73 -1.75
CA LEU A 256 -7.76 -9.16 -2.86
C LEU A 256 -7.40 -10.16 -3.96
N VAL A 257 -7.41 -11.47 -3.70
CA VAL A 257 -7.16 -12.49 -4.72
C VAL A 257 -8.21 -12.41 -5.83
N GLY A 258 -7.74 -12.34 -7.08
CA GLY A 258 -8.56 -12.23 -8.28
C GLY A 258 -9.00 -10.80 -8.64
N LEU A 259 -8.47 -9.76 -7.94
CA LEU A 259 -8.69 -8.38 -8.30
C LEU A 259 -7.60 -7.87 -9.26
N ASP A 260 -7.97 -7.00 -10.18
CA ASP A 260 -7.05 -6.31 -11.09
C ASP A 260 -6.35 -5.13 -10.39
N ILE A 261 -5.27 -5.43 -9.61
CA ILE A 261 -4.56 -4.45 -8.79
C ILE A 261 -3.54 -3.69 -9.66
N LYS A 262 -3.69 -2.37 -9.75
CA LYS A 262 -2.81 -1.48 -10.53
C LYS A 262 -1.78 -0.76 -9.69
N GLY A 263 -2.04 -0.58 -8.39
CA GLY A 263 -1.10 0.03 -7.47
C GLY A 263 -1.41 -0.30 -6.02
N ILE A 264 -0.34 -0.33 -5.21
CA ILE A 264 -0.37 -0.62 -3.78
C ILE A 264 0.46 0.44 -3.06
N SER A 265 -0.11 1.04 -2.03
CA SER A 265 0.55 1.97 -1.13
C SER A 265 0.50 1.41 0.29
N VAL A 266 1.66 1.11 0.88
CA VAL A 266 1.78 0.71 2.29
C VAL A 266 2.36 1.87 3.07
N CYS A 267 1.64 2.41 4.05
CA CYS A 267 1.98 3.64 4.74
C CYS A 267 1.79 3.57 6.26
N GLY A 268 2.19 4.64 6.97
CA GLY A 268 1.91 4.81 8.38
C GLY A 268 2.86 4.13 9.35
N MET A 269 4.00 3.57 8.90
CA MET A 269 5.01 2.96 9.75
C MET A 269 6.05 3.98 10.24
N LEU A 270 6.43 3.92 11.52
CA LEU A 270 7.50 4.71 12.13
C LEU A 270 8.79 3.88 12.23
N ASP A 271 9.95 4.56 12.31
CA ASP A 271 11.27 3.96 12.52
C ASP A 271 11.66 3.81 14.01
N TYR A 272 10.71 4.05 14.91
CA TYR A 272 10.94 4.02 16.36
C TYR A 272 9.72 3.47 17.11
N ASN A 273 9.87 3.22 18.40
CA ASN A 273 8.84 2.66 19.29
C ASN A 273 8.41 1.24 18.89
N ASP A 274 9.37 0.44 18.43
CA ASP A 274 9.16 -0.94 17.99
C ASP A 274 10.00 -1.93 18.82
N PRO A 275 9.61 -2.21 20.08
CA PRO A 275 10.33 -3.14 20.92
C PRO A 275 10.33 -4.55 20.31
N GLY A 276 11.52 -5.08 20.04
CA GLY A 276 11.69 -6.41 19.45
C GLY A 276 11.24 -6.52 18.00
N GLU A 277 11.18 -5.39 17.29
CA GLU A 277 10.87 -5.33 15.84
C GLU A 277 9.53 -5.98 15.47
N THR A 278 8.58 -5.98 16.42
CA THR A 278 7.26 -6.62 16.22
C THR A 278 6.48 -5.94 15.10
N SER A 279 6.50 -4.60 15.07
CA SER A 279 5.81 -3.84 14.02
C SER A 279 6.49 -4.03 12.66
N LEU A 280 7.82 -4.11 12.63
CA LEU A 280 8.58 -4.37 11.41
C LEU A 280 8.26 -5.75 10.84
N ASN A 281 8.19 -6.78 11.69
CA ASN A 281 7.80 -8.13 11.26
C ASN A 281 6.36 -8.16 10.72
N ASN A 282 5.44 -7.43 11.33
CA ASN A 282 4.06 -7.31 10.82
C ASN A 282 4.00 -6.53 9.50
N LEU A 283 4.83 -5.50 9.32
CA LEU A 283 4.95 -4.80 8.04
C LEU A 283 5.48 -5.75 6.95
N ALA A 284 6.47 -6.55 7.29
CA ALA A 284 7.04 -7.52 6.37
C ALA A 284 6.04 -8.60 5.93
N GLU A 285 5.30 -9.16 6.87
CA GLU A 285 4.24 -10.14 6.59
C GLU A 285 3.15 -9.51 5.71
N CYS A 286 2.70 -8.30 6.05
CA CYS A 286 1.72 -7.54 5.29
C CYS A 286 2.20 -7.26 3.85
N ALA A 287 3.39 -6.68 3.70
CA ALA A 287 3.94 -6.36 2.39
C ALA A 287 4.22 -7.62 1.56
N GLY A 288 4.71 -8.69 2.22
CA GLY A 288 4.90 -10.00 1.59
C GLY A 288 3.59 -10.60 1.08
N LYS A 289 2.52 -10.56 1.89
CA LYS A 289 1.20 -11.04 1.48
C LYS A 289 0.59 -10.21 0.35
N LEU A 290 0.69 -8.89 0.41
CA LEU A 290 0.23 -8.01 -0.68
C LEU A 290 1.00 -8.27 -1.98
N TYR A 291 2.32 -8.50 -1.88
CA TYR A 291 3.14 -8.89 -3.03
C TYR A 291 2.73 -10.24 -3.60
N ALA A 292 2.54 -11.26 -2.74
CA ALA A 292 2.10 -12.58 -3.16
C ALA A 292 0.73 -12.54 -3.85
N VAL A 293 -0.23 -11.78 -3.31
CA VAL A 293 -1.55 -11.59 -3.93
C VAL A 293 -1.44 -10.91 -5.29
N ALA A 294 -0.66 -9.82 -5.40
CA ALA A 294 -0.47 -9.14 -6.68
C ALA A 294 0.19 -10.06 -7.72
N ALA A 295 1.21 -10.81 -7.31
CA ALA A 295 1.90 -11.77 -8.17
C ALA A 295 0.97 -12.91 -8.63
N TYR A 296 0.18 -13.46 -7.70
CA TYR A 296 -0.80 -14.50 -7.99
C TYR A 296 -1.85 -14.03 -9.00
N ASN A 297 -2.39 -12.82 -8.81
CA ASN A 297 -3.39 -12.26 -9.71
C ASN A 297 -2.81 -12.08 -11.12
N ILE A 298 -1.60 -11.52 -11.24
CA ILE A 298 -0.92 -11.32 -12.53
C ILE A 298 -0.59 -12.66 -13.22
N ALA A 299 -0.08 -13.64 -12.46
CA ALA A 299 0.24 -14.96 -13.01
C ALA A 299 -1.02 -15.70 -13.51
N SER A 300 -2.11 -15.65 -12.72
CA SER A 300 -3.38 -16.29 -13.07
C SER A 300 -4.02 -15.68 -14.33
N GLU A 301 -3.88 -14.37 -14.57
CA GLU A 301 -4.37 -13.73 -15.80
C GLU A 301 -3.63 -14.21 -17.05
N ARG A 302 -2.39 -14.69 -16.94
CA ARG A 302 -1.59 -15.19 -18.06
C ARG A 302 -1.90 -16.64 -18.44
N GLU A 303 -2.52 -17.37 -17.53
CA GLU A 303 -2.92 -18.76 -17.76
C GLU A 303 -4.30 -18.89 -18.42
N LEU A 304 -5.09 -17.81 -18.44
CA LEU A 304 -6.40 -17.69 -19.08
C LEU A 304 -6.30 -17.28 -20.55
#